data_c3e18608704878fcef19141cf8b1a506
#
_entry.id   c3e18608704878fcef19141cf8b1a506
#
_cell.length_a   1.000
_cell.length_b   1.000
_cell.length_c   1.000
_cell.angle_alpha   90.00
_cell.angle_beta   90.00
_cell.angle_gamma   90.00
#
_symmetry.space_group_name_H-M   'P 1'
#
loop_
_entity.id
_entity.type
_entity.pdbx_description
1 polymer ?
#
loop_
_entity_poly.entity_id
_entity_poly.type
_entity_poly.pdbx_seq_one_letter_code
_entity_poly.pdbx_strand_id
1 'polypeptide(L)'
;MVYDDRSVKPMSASLMRARIATRILAGLYEDVPTMLTSAVRLAVELPGGKADPGPPYPFTIGVSPAWCSGVRGAKLVGTGKLDLVWLNPSVIASMAVRGKGPFRRAYPLRALAVFPSWDRLVVAASPKLGVRTMEELIAMRPKMSVSIAVNDCVDFAIRAMLKAHGISRRDFIDWGGTIDEVVRPSNPRRREGIVSGDVHLVIDEGMDSWGDVAVQHGMVFLSFSEKALRKLERYGFKRARVDGGRVAGIEGPVTAVDFSGWPIVVHEKFPEELAYRIAAVLERIREEIPYDAPAPPPMRSLCTDTDSGPLDIPLHPGAERYYREKGYL
;
A
#
# COMPACT_ATOMS: atom_id res chain seq x y z
N MET A 1 2.76 21.67 -34.28
CA MET A 1 3.58 20.71 -33.52
C MET A 1 2.67 20.17 -32.44
N VAL A 2 2.04 19.01 -32.68
CA VAL A 2 1.13 18.37 -31.72
C VAL A 2 2.02 17.61 -30.74
N TYR A 3 2.02 18.01 -29.49
CA TYR A 3 2.67 17.26 -28.41
C TYR A 3 1.95 15.91 -28.25
N ASP A 4 2.64 14.82 -28.56
CA ASP A 4 2.17 13.45 -28.34
C ASP A 4 2.26 13.17 -26.82
N ASP A 5 1.11 13.23 -26.15
CA ASP A 5 0.95 13.10 -24.69
C ASP A 5 1.03 11.63 -24.18
N ARG A 6 1.56 10.71 -25.00
CA ARG A 6 1.62 9.27 -24.68
C ARG A 6 2.89 8.80 -23.96
N SER A 7 3.75 9.73 -23.48
CA SER A 7 5.01 9.38 -22.83
C SER A 7 5.10 9.69 -21.32
N VAL A 8 4.03 10.12 -20.67
CA VAL A 8 4.05 10.32 -19.23
C VAL A 8 4.00 8.95 -18.54
N LYS A 9 5.17 8.44 -18.16
CA LYS A 9 5.26 7.25 -17.30
C LYS A 9 4.44 7.51 -16.04
N PRO A 10 3.56 6.58 -15.61
CA PRO A 10 2.81 6.73 -14.38
C PRO A 10 3.77 7.00 -13.23
N MET A 11 3.45 8.02 -12.44
CA MET A 11 4.25 8.42 -11.29
C MET A 11 4.24 7.30 -10.26
N SER A 12 5.41 6.96 -9.70
CA SER A 12 5.44 5.93 -8.67
C SER A 12 4.61 6.34 -7.44
N ALA A 13 3.95 5.39 -6.79
CA ALA A 13 3.14 5.62 -5.59
C ALA A 13 3.91 6.39 -4.49
N SER A 14 5.21 6.14 -4.32
CA SER A 14 6.04 6.89 -3.38
C SER A 14 6.22 8.36 -3.78
N LEU A 15 6.41 8.66 -5.06
CA LEU A 15 6.53 10.04 -5.53
C LEU A 15 5.18 10.78 -5.40
N MET A 16 4.09 10.09 -5.65
CA MET A 16 2.75 10.62 -5.44
C MET A 16 2.51 10.99 -3.98
N ARG A 17 2.79 10.06 -3.04
CA ARG A 17 2.67 10.32 -1.59
C ARG A 17 3.54 11.50 -1.14
N ALA A 18 4.76 11.61 -1.66
CA ALA A 18 5.65 12.72 -1.37
C ALA A 18 5.06 14.07 -1.83
N ARG A 19 4.51 14.13 -3.03
CA ARG A 19 3.87 15.35 -3.55
C ARG A 19 2.64 15.74 -2.73
N ILE A 20 1.79 14.78 -2.38
CA ILE A 20 0.62 15.03 -1.53
C ILE A 20 1.07 15.57 -0.17
N ALA A 21 2.04 14.92 0.47
CA ALA A 21 2.57 15.37 1.75
C ALA A 21 3.14 16.79 1.69
N THR A 22 3.91 17.11 0.67
CA THR A 22 4.45 18.46 0.45
C THR A 22 3.32 19.49 0.27
N ARG A 23 2.27 19.15 -0.47
CA ARG A 23 1.11 20.04 -0.65
C ARG A 23 0.31 20.23 0.64
N ILE A 24 0.11 19.16 1.42
CA ILE A 24 -0.52 19.25 2.75
C ILE A 24 0.27 20.20 3.65
N LEU A 25 1.58 20.04 3.72
CA LEU A 25 2.43 20.87 4.56
C LEU A 25 2.46 22.32 4.08
N ALA A 26 2.56 22.56 2.78
CA ALA A 26 2.47 23.90 2.22
C ALA A 26 1.14 24.57 2.53
N GLY A 27 0.02 23.85 2.36
CA GLY A 27 -1.30 24.35 2.70
C GLY A 27 -1.48 24.65 4.20
N LEU A 28 -0.93 23.80 5.07
CA LEU A 28 -0.95 24.06 6.53
C LEU A 28 -0.14 25.31 6.89
N TYR A 29 0.99 25.51 6.24
CA TYR A 29 1.84 26.69 6.48
C TYR A 29 1.12 27.98 6.06
N GLU A 30 0.41 27.99 4.95
CA GLU A 30 -0.37 29.14 4.49
C GLU A 30 -1.49 29.51 5.48
N ASP A 31 -2.17 28.49 6.05
CA ASP A 31 -3.31 28.72 6.95
C ASP A 31 -2.88 29.03 8.40
N VAL A 32 -1.75 28.46 8.85
CA VAL A 32 -1.37 28.46 10.28
C VAL A 32 0.13 28.60 10.50
N PRO A 33 0.75 29.71 10.08
CA PRO A 33 2.20 29.87 10.14
C PRO A 33 2.76 29.81 11.57
N THR A 34 1.97 30.14 12.58
CA THR A 34 2.39 30.11 14.00
C THR A 34 2.21 28.76 14.71
N MET A 35 1.32 27.88 14.21
CA MET A 35 1.07 26.57 14.83
C MET A 35 2.09 25.50 14.42
N LEU A 36 2.80 25.69 13.32
CA LEU A 36 3.80 24.75 12.81
C LEU A 36 5.18 24.93 13.45
N THR A 37 5.32 25.78 14.44
CA THR A 37 6.57 25.93 15.21
C THR A 37 6.93 24.72 16.07
N SER A 38 5.98 23.83 16.32
CA SER A 38 6.24 22.51 16.89
C SER A 38 6.29 21.48 15.76
N ALA A 39 7.49 21.01 15.48
CA ALA A 39 7.85 20.13 14.39
C ALA A 39 6.84 19.01 14.08
N VAL A 40 6.03 19.18 13.04
CA VAL A 40 5.33 18.05 12.41
C VAL A 40 6.37 17.22 11.66
N ARG A 41 6.72 16.07 12.21
CA ARG A 41 7.67 15.13 11.61
C ARG A 41 6.93 14.17 10.70
N LEU A 42 6.99 14.48 9.41
CA LEU A 42 6.39 13.66 8.38
C LEU A 42 7.43 12.73 7.76
N ALA A 43 7.17 11.44 7.75
CA ALA A 43 7.94 10.48 6.99
C ALA A 43 7.28 10.21 5.64
N VAL A 44 7.98 10.51 4.56
CA VAL A 44 7.55 10.25 3.19
C VAL A 44 8.60 9.40 2.49
N GLU A 45 8.17 8.40 1.77
CA GLU A 45 9.07 7.65 0.88
C GLU A 45 9.38 8.47 -0.37
N LEU A 46 10.65 8.83 -0.54
CA LEU A 46 11.16 9.33 -1.83
C LEU A 46 12.27 8.42 -2.36
N PRO A 47 12.32 8.18 -3.65
CA PRO A 47 13.47 7.50 -4.24
C PRO A 47 14.71 8.39 -4.13
N GLY A 48 15.67 7.99 -3.30
CA GLY A 48 17.03 8.49 -3.37
C GLY A 48 17.37 9.74 -2.57
N GLY A 49 16.62 10.18 -1.54
CA GLY A 49 17.10 11.31 -0.81
C GLY A 49 16.24 11.93 0.28
N LYS A 50 16.80 12.92 0.93
CA LYS A 50 16.12 13.81 1.86
C LYS A 50 15.38 14.87 1.05
N ALA A 51 14.06 15.01 1.23
CA ALA A 51 13.39 16.23 0.82
C ALA A 51 13.49 17.23 1.96
N ASP A 52 14.34 18.20 1.80
CA ASP A 52 14.31 19.40 2.60
C ASP A 52 13.37 20.38 1.88
N PRO A 53 12.22 20.76 2.45
CA PRO A 53 11.35 21.76 1.83
C PRO A 53 12.00 23.14 1.79
N GLY A 54 13.16 23.32 2.45
CA GLY A 54 13.86 24.60 2.54
C GLY A 54 13.13 25.63 3.42
N PRO A 55 13.81 26.71 3.81
CA PRO A 55 13.14 27.82 4.46
C PRO A 55 12.12 28.45 3.49
N PRO A 56 10.93 28.90 3.99
CA PRO A 56 10.69 29.26 5.39
C PRO A 56 9.92 28.19 6.22
N TYR A 57 9.94 26.93 5.84
CA TYR A 57 9.09 25.92 6.48
C TYR A 57 9.69 25.44 7.81
N PRO A 58 8.96 25.59 8.94
CA PRO A 58 9.46 25.22 10.27
C PRO A 58 9.33 23.73 10.59
N PHE A 59 9.32 22.86 9.59
CA PHE A 59 9.15 21.42 9.78
C PHE A 59 10.20 20.64 8.97
N THR A 60 10.55 19.48 9.47
CA THR A 60 11.42 18.53 8.79
C THR A 60 10.60 17.44 8.16
N ILE A 61 10.70 17.28 6.84
CA ILE A 61 10.19 16.10 6.16
C ILE A 61 11.28 15.02 6.26
N GLY A 62 11.04 14.03 7.10
CA GLY A 62 11.84 12.83 7.14
C GLY A 62 11.53 11.96 5.93
N VAL A 63 12.46 11.90 4.98
CA VAL A 63 12.34 11.00 3.84
C VAL A 63 13.01 9.69 4.16
N SER A 64 12.26 8.60 4.11
CA SER A 64 12.79 7.27 4.30
C SER A 64 12.60 6.46 3.03
N PRO A 65 13.67 5.82 2.51
CA PRO A 65 13.51 4.91 1.38
C PRO A 65 12.68 3.70 1.84
N ALA A 66 11.52 3.50 1.23
CA ALA A 66 10.69 2.28 1.21
C ALA A 66 10.38 1.55 2.53
N TRP A 67 10.63 2.11 3.73
CA TRP A 67 10.52 1.36 4.99
C TRP A 67 9.75 2.06 6.13
N CYS A 68 9.09 3.17 5.84
CA CYS A 68 8.21 3.84 6.82
C CYS A 68 6.72 3.74 6.48
N SER A 69 6.33 3.34 5.28
CA SER A 69 4.92 3.19 4.90
C SER A 69 4.29 1.87 5.36
N GLY A 70 5.04 1.05 6.06
CA GLY A 70 4.61 -0.26 6.56
C GLY A 70 4.54 -0.36 8.07
N VAL A 71 4.91 -1.54 8.55
CA VAL A 71 4.88 -1.91 9.98
C VAL A 71 5.73 -0.97 10.84
N ARG A 72 6.86 -0.52 10.33
CA ARG A 72 7.76 0.39 11.04
C ARG A 72 7.13 1.77 11.23
N GLY A 73 6.51 2.33 10.20
CA GLY A 73 5.83 3.63 10.27
C GLY A 73 4.71 3.64 11.31
N ALA A 74 3.87 2.62 11.31
CA ALA A 74 2.82 2.47 12.32
C ALA A 74 3.38 2.44 13.76
N LYS A 75 4.51 1.73 13.99
CA LYS A 75 5.18 1.71 15.30
C LYS A 75 5.77 3.07 15.69
N LEU A 76 6.35 3.80 14.74
CA LEU A 76 6.95 5.11 14.99
C LEU A 76 5.90 6.13 15.40
N VAL A 77 4.76 6.18 14.70
CA VAL A 77 3.63 7.05 15.09
C VAL A 77 3.03 6.60 16.42
N GLY A 78 2.76 5.32 16.58
CA GLY A 78 2.18 4.78 17.81
C GLY A 78 3.07 4.88 19.06
N THR A 79 4.35 5.26 18.90
CA THR A 79 5.30 5.54 19.99
C THR A 79 5.69 7.03 20.08
N GLY A 80 5.06 7.91 19.30
CA GLY A 80 5.33 9.35 19.29
C GLY A 80 6.67 9.74 18.70
N LYS A 81 7.33 8.84 17.96
CA LYS A 81 8.60 9.15 17.26
C LYS A 81 8.39 9.81 15.89
N LEU A 82 7.20 9.68 15.34
CA LEU A 82 6.67 10.41 14.19
C LEU A 82 5.30 10.95 14.56
N ASP A 83 4.94 12.09 14.03
CA ASP A 83 3.65 12.71 14.28
C ASP A 83 2.59 12.17 13.31
N LEU A 84 3.00 11.89 12.08
CA LEU A 84 2.14 11.44 11.01
C LEU A 84 2.90 10.51 10.05
N VAL A 85 2.21 9.51 9.50
CA VAL A 85 2.76 8.64 8.46
C VAL A 85 1.67 8.21 7.47
N TRP A 86 2.09 7.98 6.26
CA TRP A 86 1.28 7.33 5.24
C TRP A 86 1.55 5.83 5.26
N LEU A 87 0.52 5.04 5.52
CA LEU A 87 0.65 3.58 5.48
C LEU A 87 0.16 3.02 4.15
N ASN A 88 0.69 1.89 3.77
CA ASN A 88 0.26 1.03 2.69
C ASN A 88 0.47 -0.44 3.11
N PRO A 89 -0.58 -1.26 3.13
CA PRO A 89 -2.01 -0.97 2.96
C PRO A 89 -2.72 -0.54 4.26
N SER A 90 -4.02 -0.23 4.16
CA SER A 90 -4.87 0.12 5.31
C SER A 90 -4.88 -0.94 6.41
N VAL A 91 -4.81 -2.21 6.06
CA VAL A 91 -4.83 -3.32 7.02
C VAL A 91 -3.69 -3.25 8.05
N ILE A 92 -2.57 -2.58 7.73
CA ILE A 92 -1.47 -2.37 8.69
C ILE A 92 -1.94 -1.51 9.86
N ALA A 93 -2.70 -0.45 9.59
CA ALA A 93 -3.27 0.39 10.65
C ALA A 93 -4.21 -0.42 11.56
N SER A 94 -5.08 -1.21 10.95
CA SER A 94 -6.00 -2.12 11.65
C SER A 94 -5.27 -3.14 12.52
N MET A 95 -4.23 -3.78 11.99
CA MET A 95 -3.41 -4.71 12.76
C MET A 95 -2.69 -4.01 13.91
N ALA A 96 -2.16 -2.81 13.69
CA ALA A 96 -1.47 -2.04 14.72
C ALA A 96 -2.40 -1.67 15.88
N VAL A 97 -3.60 -1.16 15.58
CA VAL A 97 -4.60 -0.80 16.61
C VAL A 97 -5.06 -2.02 17.41
N ARG A 98 -5.16 -3.19 16.77
CA ARG A 98 -5.60 -4.44 17.40
C ARG A 98 -4.48 -5.26 18.04
N GLY A 99 -3.21 -4.87 17.88
CA GLY A 99 -2.06 -5.68 18.32
C GLY A 99 -1.98 -7.02 17.62
N LYS A 100 -2.36 -7.09 16.34
CA LYS A 100 -2.37 -8.32 15.52
C LYS A 100 -1.24 -8.32 14.50
N GLY A 101 -1.10 -9.43 13.80
CA GLY A 101 -0.12 -9.58 12.72
C GLY A 101 1.32 -9.39 13.22
N PRO A 102 2.08 -8.42 12.68
CA PRO A 102 3.46 -8.15 13.08
C PRO A 102 3.57 -7.31 14.38
N PHE A 103 2.44 -6.96 14.99
CA PHE A 103 2.40 -6.14 16.20
C PHE A 103 2.15 -6.99 17.44
N ARG A 104 3.03 -6.87 18.45
CA ARG A 104 2.92 -7.60 19.73
C ARG A 104 2.02 -6.90 20.76
N ARG A 105 1.59 -5.69 20.48
CA ARG A 105 0.70 -4.86 21.31
C ARG A 105 -0.12 -3.92 20.45
N ALA A 106 -1.21 -3.40 20.99
CA ALA A 106 -2.00 -2.35 20.37
C ALA A 106 -1.22 -1.02 20.36
N TYR A 107 -1.44 -0.24 19.31
CA TYR A 107 -0.92 1.11 19.14
C TYR A 107 -2.09 2.08 18.97
N PRO A 108 -2.06 3.25 19.63
CA PRO A 108 -3.17 4.20 19.65
C PRO A 108 -3.16 5.07 18.39
N LEU A 109 -3.55 4.49 17.28
CA LEU A 109 -3.59 5.18 15.97
C LEU A 109 -5.00 5.63 15.61
N ARG A 110 -5.08 6.74 14.87
CA ARG A 110 -6.29 7.28 14.26
C ARG A 110 -5.98 7.65 12.80
N ALA A 111 -6.98 7.55 11.92
CA ALA A 111 -6.86 8.01 10.54
C ALA A 111 -7.24 9.49 10.43
N LEU A 112 -6.51 10.24 9.60
CA LEU A 112 -6.95 11.56 9.13
C LEU A 112 -7.75 11.44 7.84
N ALA A 113 -7.33 10.54 6.95
CA ALA A 113 -7.99 10.21 5.68
C ALA A 113 -7.48 8.85 5.20
N VAL A 114 -8.18 8.24 4.27
CA VAL A 114 -7.71 7.06 3.51
C VAL A 114 -7.77 7.38 2.03
N PHE A 115 -6.65 7.34 1.35
CA PHE A 115 -6.61 7.52 -0.10
C PHE A 115 -7.01 6.21 -0.79
N PRO A 116 -7.96 6.24 -1.73
CA PRO A 116 -8.32 5.08 -2.51
C PRO A 116 -7.14 4.56 -3.33
N SER A 117 -6.83 3.30 -3.15
CA SER A 117 -5.87 2.53 -3.94
C SER A 117 -6.30 1.08 -3.88
N TRP A 118 -7.00 0.62 -4.90
CA TRP A 118 -7.42 -0.79 -4.95
C TRP A 118 -6.22 -1.67 -5.19
N ASP A 119 -6.02 -2.65 -4.32
CA ASP A 119 -4.92 -3.61 -4.48
C ASP A 119 -5.17 -4.93 -3.74
N ARG A 120 -4.47 -5.97 -4.17
CA ARG A 120 -4.53 -7.31 -3.59
C ARG A 120 -3.14 -7.92 -3.54
N LEU A 121 -2.82 -8.62 -2.46
CA LEU A 121 -1.65 -9.49 -2.44
C LEU A 121 -1.99 -10.78 -3.17
N VAL A 122 -1.29 -11.03 -4.27
CA VAL A 122 -1.57 -12.15 -5.17
C VAL A 122 -0.33 -12.97 -5.49
N VAL A 123 -0.58 -14.15 -6.05
CA VAL A 123 0.45 -15.02 -6.64
C VAL A 123 0.05 -15.32 -8.07
N ALA A 124 0.95 -15.07 -9.03
CA ALA A 124 0.76 -15.42 -10.43
C ALA A 124 1.82 -16.42 -10.89
N ALA A 125 1.39 -17.49 -11.55
CA ALA A 125 2.23 -18.60 -12.01
C ALA A 125 2.28 -18.65 -13.54
N SER A 126 3.48 -18.86 -14.09
CA SER A 126 3.66 -19.12 -15.52
C SER A 126 2.89 -20.37 -15.95
N PRO A 127 2.28 -20.38 -17.13
CA PRO A 127 1.61 -21.58 -17.66
C PRO A 127 2.55 -22.79 -17.78
N LYS A 128 3.86 -22.56 -17.89
CA LYS A 128 4.88 -23.63 -17.91
C LYS A 128 4.87 -24.50 -16.65
N LEU A 129 4.38 -23.98 -15.52
CA LEU A 129 4.31 -24.73 -14.27
C LEU A 129 3.11 -25.69 -14.21
N GLY A 130 2.09 -25.50 -15.06
CA GLY A 130 0.92 -26.40 -15.13
C GLY A 130 0.06 -26.39 -13.87
N VAL A 131 0.11 -25.31 -13.04
CA VAL A 131 -0.63 -25.19 -11.77
C VAL A 131 -1.69 -24.12 -11.87
N ARG A 132 -2.80 -24.30 -11.14
CA ARG A 132 -3.92 -23.36 -11.06
C ARG A 132 -4.25 -22.93 -9.62
N THR A 133 -3.67 -23.60 -8.63
CA THR A 133 -3.89 -23.31 -7.20
C THR A 133 -2.58 -23.33 -6.43
N MET A 134 -2.55 -22.68 -5.26
CA MET A 134 -1.41 -22.74 -4.34
C MET A 134 -1.15 -24.16 -3.83
N GLU A 135 -2.19 -24.97 -3.69
CA GLU A 135 -2.08 -26.36 -3.27
C GLU A 135 -1.35 -27.22 -4.32
N GLU A 136 -1.70 -27.05 -5.60
CA GLU A 136 -1.02 -27.76 -6.71
C GLU A 136 0.45 -27.35 -6.78
N LEU A 137 0.76 -26.05 -6.69
CA LEU A 137 2.13 -25.53 -6.66
C LEU A 137 2.95 -26.20 -5.56
N ILE A 138 2.39 -26.29 -4.35
CA ILE A 138 3.04 -26.85 -3.17
C ILE A 138 3.19 -28.40 -3.29
N ALA A 139 2.21 -29.06 -3.88
CA ALA A 139 2.28 -30.52 -4.09
C ALA A 139 3.32 -30.91 -5.13
N MET A 140 3.39 -30.14 -6.24
CA MET A 140 4.31 -30.41 -7.36
C MET A 140 5.75 -30.02 -7.06
N ARG A 141 5.98 -29.00 -6.23
CA ARG A 141 7.32 -28.46 -5.89
C ARG A 141 8.22 -28.23 -7.11
N PRO A 142 7.74 -27.53 -8.12
CA PRO A 142 8.50 -27.40 -9.38
C PRO A 142 9.74 -26.53 -9.18
N LYS A 143 10.80 -26.84 -9.90
CA LYS A 143 11.93 -25.92 -10.04
C LYS A 143 11.47 -24.67 -10.78
N MET A 144 11.65 -23.49 -10.17
CA MET A 144 11.15 -22.23 -10.75
C MET A 144 11.99 -21.02 -10.33
N SER A 145 11.92 -19.95 -11.10
CA SER A 145 12.38 -18.62 -10.67
C SER A 145 11.21 -17.81 -10.15
N VAL A 146 11.40 -17.21 -8.98
CA VAL A 146 10.36 -16.46 -8.25
C VAL A 146 10.76 -15.00 -8.16
N SER A 147 9.93 -14.08 -8.67
CA SER A 147 10.05 -12.65 -8.39
C SER A 147 9.19 -12.30 -7.18
N ILE A 148 9.82 -11.81 -6.11
CA ILE A 148 9.17 -11.59 -4.83
C ILE A 148 9.48 -10.20 -4.27
N ALA A 149 8.50 -9.53 -3.70
CA ALA A 149 8.71 -8.23 -3.07
C ALA A 149 9.31 -8.31 -1.66
N VAL A 150 10.15 -7.31 -1.31
CA VAL A 150 10.91 -7.28 -0.05
C VAL A 150 10.89 -5.93 0.67
N ASN A 151 9.92 -5.06 0.39
CA ASN A 151 9.78 -3.79 1.12
C ASN A 151 8.99 -3.94 2.44
N ASP A 152 9.02 -2.92 3.30
CA ASP A 152 8.37 -2.91 4.63
C ASP A 152 6.84 -3.04 4.56
N CYS A 153 6.23 -2.64 3.44
CA CYS A 153 4.78 -2.72 3.25
C CYS A 153 4.30 -4.16 3.05
N VAL A 154 5.03 -4.95 2.25
CA VAL A 154 4.54 -6.23 1.72
C VAL A 154 5.29 -7.45 2.26
N ASP A 155 6.56 -7.33 2.66
CA ASP A 155 7.39 -8.48 3.07
C ASP A 155 6.77 -9.29 4.22
N PHE A 156 6.18 -8.60 5.24
CA PHE A 156 5.51 -9.28 6.34
C PHE A 156 4.28 -10.06 5.87
N ALA A 157 3.55 -9.50 4.88
CA ALA A 157 2.34 -10.10 4.32
C ALA A 157 2.68 -11.34 3.49
N ILE A 158 3.70 -11.26 2.65
CA ILE A 158 4.19 -12.42 1.88
C ILE A 158 4.66 -13.55 2.82
N ARG A 159 5.42 -13.22 3.85
CA ARG A 159 5.83 -14.23 4.85
C ARG A 159 4.63 -14.87 5.55
N ALA A 160 3.64 -14.07 5.92
CA ALA A 160 2.41 -14.58 6.54
C ALA A 160 1.63 -15.48 5.58
N MET A 161 1.51 -15.08 4.31
CA MET A 161 0.83 -15.84 3.26
C MET A 161 1.52 -17.18 3.01
N LEU A 162 2.83 -17.19 2.80
CA LEU A 162 3.59 -18.44 2.61
C LEU A 162 3.45 -19.38 3.82
N LYS A 163 3.61 -18.85 5.04
CA LYS A 163 3.43 -19.61 6.28
C LYS A 163 2.01 -20.15 6.44
N ALA A 164 0.99 -19.40 6.01
CA ALA A 164 -0.39 -19.84 6.04
C ALA A 164 -0.61 -21.07 5.16
N HIS A 165 0.08 -21.15 4.03
CA HIS A 165 0.11 -22.29 3.12
C HIS A 165 1.09 -23.40 3.56
N GLY A 166 1.86 -23.21 4.61
CA GLY A 166 2.79 -24.20 5.16
C GLY A 166 4.17 -24.24 4.49
N ILE A 167 4.53 -23.16 3.78
CA ILE A 167 5.84 -23.01 3.14
C ILE A 167 6.51 -21.69 3.53
N SER A 168 7.75 -21.53 3.12
CA SER A 168 8.58 -20.34 3.29
C SER A 168 9.32 -20.03 1.98
N ARG A 169 10.05 -18.91 1.93
CA ARG A 169 10.94 -18.60 0.80
C ARG A 169 12.02 -19.66 0.59
N ARG A 170 12.47 -20.30 1.67
CA ARG A 170 13.50 -21.33 1.62
C ARG A 170 13.05 -22.54 0.80
N ASP A 171 11.77 -22.90 0.86
CA ASP A 171 11.24 -24.04 0.11
C ASP A 171 11.42 -23.85 -1.40
N PHE A 172 11.29 -22.63 -1.93
CA PHE A 172 11.54 -22.37 -3.36
C PHE A 172 12.98 -22.70 -3.77
N ILE A 173 13.95 -22.41 -2.90
CA ILE A 173 15.37 -22.75 -3.11
C ILE A 173 15.57 -24.27 -3.00
N ASP A 174 14.97 -24.90 -1.98
CA ASP A 174 15.08 -26.33 -1.74
C ASP A 174 14.42 -27.16 -2.86
N TRP A 175 13.44 -26.59 -3.58
CA TRP A 175 12.87 -27.16 -4.81
C TRP A 175 13.77 -26.94 -6.04
N GLY A 176 14.98 -26.40 -5.88
CA GLY A 176 15.97 -26.15 -6.94
C GLY A 176 15.73 -24.85 -7.73
N GLY A 177 14.89 -23.98 -7.22
CA GLY A 177 14.56 -22.68 -7.83
C GLY A 177 15.49 -21.54 -7.41
N THR A 178 15.17 -20.34 -7.89
CA THR A 178 15.86 -19.09 -7.59
C THR A 178 14.86 -18.03 -7.14
N ILE A 179 15.32 -17.04 -6.37
CA ILE A 179 14.51 -15.91 -5.94
C ILE A 179 15.16 -14.61 -6.44
N ASP A 180 14.41 -13.81 -7.19
CA ASP A 180 14.74 -12.42 -7.52
C ASP A 180 13.93 -11.51 -6.59
N GLU A 181 14.63 -10.85 -5.67
CA GLU A 181 14.04 -9.92 -4.72
C GLU A 181 13.91 -8.54 -5.35
N VAL A 182 12.70 -7.99 -5.33
CA VAL A 182 12.41 -6.65 -5.87
C VAL A 182 11.81 -5.76 -4.79
N VAL A 183 12.21 -4.48 -4.79
CA VAL A 183 11.72 -3.51 -3.79
C VAL A 183 10.38 -2.89 -4.21
N ARG A 184 10.09 -2.87 -5.51
CA ARG A 184 8.89 -2.21 -6.07
C ARG A 184 8.16 -3.12 -7.03
N PRO A 185 6.81 -3.12 -7.03
CA PRO A 185 6.02 -3.87 -8.02
C PRO A 185 6.36 -3.53 -9.46
N SER A 186 6.64 -2.24 -9.73
CA SER A 186 6.99 -1.71 -11.07
C SER A 186 8.44 -1.97 -11.51
N ASN A 187 9.17 -2.88 -10.86
CA ASN A 187 10.56 -3.18 -11.24
C ASN A 187 10.62 -3.70 -12.68
N PRO A 188 11.40 -3.06 -13.58
CA PRO A 188 11.50 -3.47 -14.98
C PRO A 188 11.92 -4.93 -15.17
N ARG A 189 12.88 -5.43 -14.35
CA ARG A 189 13.35 -6.83 -14.44
C ARG A 189 12.22 -7.84 -14.28
N ARG A 190 11.22 -7.56 -13.42
CA ARG A 190 10.03 -8.41 -13.27
C ARG A 190 9.25 -8.48 -14.59
N ARG A 191 8.93 -7.34 -15.19
CA ARG A 191 8.18 -7.27 -16.45
C ARG A 191 8.95 -7.94 -17.59
N GLU A 192 10.24 -7.64 -17.72
CA GLU A 192 11.13 -8.27 -18.71
C GLU A 192 11.20 -9.79 -18.51
N GLY A 193 11.36 -10.25 -17.27
CA GLY A 193 11.39 -11.67 -16.94
C GLY A 193 10.06 -12.41 -17.18
N ILE A 194 8.92 -11.74 -17.05
CA ILE A 194 7.61 -12.28 -17.44
C ILE A 194 7.56 -12.43 -18.98
N VAL A 195 7.95 -11.39 -19.70
CA VAL A 195 7.95 -11.36 -21.18
C VAL A 195 8.87 -12.44 -21.76
N SER A 196 10.08 -12.57 -21.23
CA SER A 196 11.04 -13.61 -21.68
C SER A 196 10.66 -15.01 -21.23
N GLY A 197 9.78 -15.14 -20.22
CA GLY A 197 9.42 -16.39 -19.59
C GLY A 197 10.48 -16.93 -18.64
N ASP A 198 11.39 -16.09 -18.15
CA ASP A 198 12.41 -16.42 -17.14
C ASP A 198 11.85 -16.30 -15.71
N VAL A 199 10.84 -15.47 -15.49
CA VAL A 199 10.08 -15.41 -14.24
C VAL A 199 8.91 -16.39 -14.31
N HIS A 200 8.93 -17.41 -13.46
CA HIS A 200 7.91 -18.45 -13.41
C HIS A 200 6.82 -18.18 -12.36
N LEU A 201 7.16 -17.48 -11.29
CA LEU A 201 6.21 -17.13 -10.22
C LEU A 201 6.42 -15.68 -9.79
N VAL A 202 5.34 -14.93 -9.65
CA VAL A 202 5.34 -13.58 -9.06
C VAL A 202 4.54 -13.62 -7.77
N ILE A 203 5.11 -13.07 -6.69
CA ILE A 203 4.42 -12.90 -5.39
C ILE A 203 4.55 -11.44 -4.99
N ASP A 204 3.48 -10.67 -5.18
CA ASP A 204 3.48 -9.24 -4.86
C ASP A 204 2.06 -8.66 -4.77
N GLU A 205 1.99 -7.41 -4.35
CA GLU A 205 0.91 -6.45 -4.54
C GLU A 205 1.17 -5.59 -5.79
N GLY A 206 0.42 -4.51 -5.98
CA GLY A 206 0.68 -3.54 -7.05
C GLY A 206 0.38 -4.11 -8.44
N MET A 207 -0.72 -4.84 -8.56
CA MET A 207 -1.15 -5.51 -9.80
C MET A 207 -1.23 -4.54 -11.00
N ASP A 208 -1.55 -3.27 -10.78
CA ASP A 208 -1.59 -2.24 -11.84
C ASP A 208 -0.20 -2.00 -12.48
N SER A 209 0.88 -2.45 -11.85
CA SER A 209 2.26 -2.29 -12.34
C SER A 209 2.76 -3.46 -13.18
N TRP A 210 2.20 -4.66 -13.03
CA TRP A 210 2.72 -5.88 -13.68
C TRP A 210 1.64 -6.88 -14.11
N GLY A 211 0.41 -6.75 -13.59
CA GLY A 211 -0.67 -7.71 -13.84
C GLY A 211 -1.10 -7.78 -15.30
N ASP A 212 -1.07 -6.66 -16.01
CA ASP A 212 -1.35 -6.57 -17.45
C ASP A 212 -0.40 -7.48 -18.25
N VAL A 213 0.90 -7.38 -17.99
CA VAL A 213 1.92 -8.20 -18.65
C VAL A 213 1.79 -9.66 -18.24
N ALA A 214 1.50 -9.94 -16.97
CA ALA A 214 1.27 -11.30 -16.50
C ALA A 214 0.13 -11.97 -17.27
N VAL A 215 -1.02 -11.29 -17.41
CA VAL A 215 -2.17 -11.80 -18.19
C VAL A 215 -1.82 -11.97 -19.66
N GLN A 216 -1.20 -10.98 -20.31
CA GLN A 216 -0.81 -11.04 -21.71
C GLN A 216 0.11 -12.22 -22.03
N HIS A 217 0.94 -12.64 -21.08
CA HIS A 217 1.84 -13.78 -21.19
C HIS A 217 1.28 -15.07 -20.58
N GLY A 218 -0.03 -15.13 -20.35
CA GLY A 218 -0.76 -16.32 -19.95
C GLY A 218 -0.49 -16.79 -18.52
N MET A 219 0.04 -15.92 -17.65
CA MET A 219 0.18 -16.27 -16.23
C MET A 219 -1.19 -16.48 -15.57
N VAL A 220 -1.28 -17.50 -14.73
CA VAL A 220 -2.48 -17.86 -13.99
C VAL A 220 -2.36 -17.32 -12.56
N PHE A 221 -3.37 -16.58 -12.11
CA PHE A 221 -3.43 -16.10 -10.73
C PHE A 221 -3.94 -17.23 -9.81
N LEU A 222 -3.14 -17.58 -8.81
CA LEU A 222 -3.43 -18.71 -7.93
C LEU A 222 -4.30 -18.28 -6.75
N SER A 223 -5.46 -18.90 -6.59
CA SER A 223 -6.32 -18.69 -5.42
C SER A 223 -5.66 -19.21 -4.15
N PHE A 224 -5.80 -18.47 -3.06
CA PHE A 224 -5.40 -18.93 -1.72
C PHE A 224 -6.43 -19.93 -1.21
N SER A 225 -5.94 -20.99 -0.54
CA SER A 225 -6.84 -22.00 0.02
C SER A 225 -7.69 -21.47 1.17
N GLU A 226 -8.86 -22.05 1.37
CA GLU A 226 -9.73 -21.74 2.51
C GLU A 226 -9.02 -21.88 3.86
N LYS A 227 -8.15 -22.90 3.99
CA LYS A 227 -7.35 -23.11 5.19
C LYS A 227 -6.35 -21.98 5.41
N ALA A 228 -5.67 -21.53 4.36
CA ALA A 228 -4.74 -20.41 4.41
C ALA A 228 -5.45 -19.10 4.67
N LEU A 229 -6.55 -18.82 3.99
CA LEU A 229 -7.37 -17.63 4.20
C LEU A 229 -7.82 -17.49 5.66
N ARG A 230 -8.36 -18.57 6.27
CA ARG A 230 -8.73 -18.55 7.70
C ARG A 230 -7.55 -18.25 8.64
N LYS A 231 -6.33 -18.71 8.31
CA LYS A 231 -5.12 -18.34 9.09
C LYS A 231 -4.76 -16.88 8.91
N LEU A 232 -4.86 -16.35 7.68
CA LEU A 232 -4.58 -14.95 7.35
C LEU A 232 -5.59 -14.01 8.00
N GLU A 233 -6.87 -14.35 8.02
CA GLU A 233 -7.93 -13.61 8.71
C GLU A 233 -7.66 -13.53 10.24
N ARG A 234 -7.25 -14.65 10.85
CA ARG A 234 -6.83 -14.64 12.27
C ARG A 234 -5.57 -13.80 12.51
N TYR A 235 -4.68 -13.75 11.55
CA TYR A 235 -3.49 -12.90 11.59
C TYR A 235 -3.84 -11.41 11.49
N GLY A 236 -4.95 -11.07 10.83
CA GLY A 236 -5.50 -9.72 10.75
C GLY A 236 -5.79 -9.23 9.33
N PHE A 237 -5.53 -10.03 8.30
CA PHE A 237 -5.90 -9.69 6.93
C PHE A 237 -7.41 -9.80 6.69
N LYS A 238 -7.88 -9.10 5.68
CA LYS A 238 -9.22 -9.26 5.12
C LYS A 238 -9.13 -10.15 3.88
N ARG A 239 -10.11 -11.03 3.72
CA ARG A 239 -10.30 -11.79 2.48
C ARG A 239 -10.72 -10.85 1.36
N ALA A 240 -10.22 -11.10 0.18
CA ALA A 240 -10.54 -10.33 -1.02
C ALA A 240 -10.61 -11.22 -2.26
N ARG A 241 -11.09 -10.63 -3.36
CA ARG A 241 -11.17 -11.29 -4.66
C ARG A 241 -10.62 -10.38 -5.75
N VAL A 242 -10.10 -11.01 -6.78
CA VAL A 242 -9.77 -10.40 -8.07
C VAL A 242 -10.58 -11.12 -9.12
N ASP A 243 -11.19 -10.39 -10.02
CA ASP A 243 -11.94 -10.94 -11.15
C ASP A 243 -11.64 -10.20 -12.45
N GLY A 244 -12.16 -10.73 -13.56
CA GLY A 244 -11.95 -10.17 -14.89
C GLY A 244 -12.57 -8.80 -15.11
N GLY A 245 -13.49 -8.36 -14.25
CA GLY A 245 -14.07 -7.01 -14.29
C GLY A 245 -13.07 -5.95 -13.81
N ARG A 246 -12.16 -6.34 -12.91
CA ARG A 246 -11.12 -5.44 -12.39
C ARG A 246 -9.79 -5.56 -13.15
N VAL A 247 -9.40 -6.78 -13.49
CA VAL A 247 -8.19 -7.06 -14.26
C VAL A 247 -8.58 -7.89 -15.48
N ALA A 248 -8.60 -7.25 -16.64
CA ALA A 248 -8.99 -7.90 -17.89
C ALA A 248 -8.14 -9.15 -18.17
N GLY A 249 -8.79 -10.26 -18.54
CA GLY A 249 -8.14 -11.52 -18.87
C GLY A 249 -7.94 -12.48 -17.70
N ILE A 250 -8.34 -12.13 -16.47
CA ILE A 250 -8.41 -13.09 -15.38
C ILE A 250 -9.67 -13.94 -15.55
N GLU A 251 -9.48 -15.26 -15.69
CA GLU A 251 -10.54 -16.25 -15.81
C GLU A 251 -11.10 -16.64 -14.43
N GLY A 252 -12.30 -16.16 -14.11
CA GLY A 252 -12.97 -16.46 -12.85
C GLY A 252 -12.39 -15.72 -11.63
N PRO A 253 -13.05 -15.81 -10.48
CA PRO A 253 -12.61 -15.10 -9.28
C PRO A 253 -11.38 -15.78 -8.64
N VAL A 254 -10.34 -14.99 -8.41
CA VAL A 254 -9.17 -15.40 -7.63
C VAL A 254 -9.33 -14.94 -6.19
N THR A 255 -9.24 -15.87 -5.23
CA THR A 255 -9.27 -15.52 -3.81
C THR A 255 -7.88 -15.13 -3.30
N ALA A 256 -7.80 -13.99 -2.64
CA ALA A 256 -6.58 -13.39 -2.14
C ALA A 256 -6.83 -12.68 -0.80
N VAL A 257 -5.93 -11.81 -0.38
CA VAL A 257 -6.16 -10.88 0.73
C VAL A 257 -6.10 -9.44 0.23
N ASP A 258 -6.91 -8.61 0.89
CA ASP A 258 -6.97 -7.18 0.63
C ASP A 258 -5.65 -6.50 0.95
N PHE A 259 -5.22 -5.65 0.04
CA PHE A 259 -4.03 -4.82 0.17
C PHE A 259 -4.31 -3.36 -0.19
N SER A 260 -5.58 -2.97 -0.14
CA SER A 260 -6.07 -1.65 -0.57
C SER A 260 -5.89 -0.57 0.48
N GLY A 261 -5.95 0.67 -0.02
CA GLY A 261 -6.03 1.89 0.76
C GLY A 261 -4.71 2.39 1.33
N TRP A 262 -4.55 3.71 1.27
CA TRP A 262 -3.38 4.41 1.83
C TRP A 262 -3.83 5.40 2.92
N PRO A 263 -3.99 4.96 4.18
CA PRO A 263 -4.38 5.85 5.25
C PRO A 263 -3.24 6.79 5.66
N ILE A 264 -3.58 8.05 5.91
CA ILE A 264 -2.75 8.95 6.70
C ILE A 264 -3.11 8.70 8.16
N VAL A 265 -2.14 8.28 8.94
CA VAL A 265 -2.35 7.95 10.36
C VAL A 265 -1.53 8.84 11.28
N VAL A 266 -2.13 9.15 12.42
CA VAL A 266 -1.56 9.91 13.53
C VAL A 266 -1.76 9.15 14.84
N HIS A 267 -1.04 9.56 15.88
CA HIS A 267 -1.33 9.10 17.25
C HIS A 267 -2.68 9.66 17.71
N GLU A 268 -3.43 8.93 18.56
CA GLU A 268 -4.74 9.41 19.07
C GLU A 268 -4.68 10.74 19.84
N LYS A 269 -3.50 11.09 20.38
CA LYS A 269 -3.24 12.37 21.06
C LYS A 269 -2.73 13.47 20.12
N PHE A 270 -2.78 13.26 18.81
CA PHE A 270 -2.42 14.30 17.86
C PHE A 270 -3.34 15.51 18.06
N PRO A 271 -2.86 16.76 17.93
CA PRO A 271 -3.69 17.95 18.20
C PRO A 271 -4.94 17.99 17.31
N GLU A 272 -6.13 18.12 17.93
CA GLU A 272 -7.41 18.10 17.20
C GLU A 272 -7.52 19.21 16.16
N GLU A 273 -7.08 20.41 16.52
CA GLU A 273 -7.12 21.54 15.59
C GLU A 273 -6.22 21.32 14.39
N LEU A 274 -5.05 20.70 14.59
CA LEU A 274 -4.15 20.36 13.48
C LEU A 274 -4.73 19.27 12.59
N ALA A 275 -5.36 18.25 13.19
CA ALA A 275 -6.09 17.21 12.43
C ALA A 275 -7.23 17.78 11.59
N TYR A 276 -7.99 18.71 12.16
CA TYR A 276 -9.06 19.45 11.47
C TYR A 276 -8.49 20.24 10.27
N ARG A 277 -7.40 20.98 10.50
CA ARG A 277 -6.74 21.76 9.44
C ARG A 277 -6.18 20.91 8.33
N ILE A 278 -5.60 19.74 8.64
CA ILE A 278 -5.13 18.79 7.62
C ILE A 278 -6.30 18.32 6.74
N ALA A 279 -7.44 18.00 7.33
CA ALA A 279 -8.63 17.61 6.57
C ALA A 279 -9.12 18.75 5.65
N ALA A 280 -9.12 19.99 6.15
CA ALA A 280 -9.47 21.19 5.35
C ALA A 280 -8.49 21.41 4.20
N VAL A 281 -7.19 21.23 4.44
CA VAL A 281 -6.17 21.34 3.39
C VAL A 281 -6.34 20.26 2.34
N LEU A 282 -6.63 19.01 2.74
CA LEU A 282 -6.90 17.92 1.79
C LEU A 282 -8.06 18.24 0.85
N GLU A 283 -9.14 18.84 1.36
CA GLU A 283 -10.24 19.29 0.52
C GLU A 283 -9.80 20.38 -0.47
N ARG A 284 -9.11 21.42 0.02
CA ARG A 284 -8.67 22.54 -0.80
C ARG A 284 -7.73 22.13 -1.93
N ILE A 285 -6.78 21.21 -1.65
CA ILE A 285 -5.79 20.78 -2.64
C ILE A 285 -6.20 19.52 -3.40
N ARG A 286 -7.41 19.02 -3.20
CA ARG A 286 -7.88 17.73 -3.74
C ARG A 286 -7.61 17.57 -5.24
N GLU A 287 -7.87 18.58 -6.03
CA GLU A 287 -7.69 18.58 -7.49
C GLU A 287 -6.21 18.66 -7.93
N GLU A 288 -5.34 19.11 -7.03
CA GLU A 288 -3.91 19.19 -7.29
C GLU A 288 -3.14 17.92 -6.83
N ILE A 289 -3.82 17.06 -6.08
CA ILE A 289 -3.23 15.79 -5.62
C ILE A 289 -3.17 14.82 -6.80
N PRO A 290 -1.98 14.32 -7.15
CA PRO A 290 -1.86 13.35 -8.21
C PRO A 290 -2.35 11.98 -7.72
N TYR A 291 -3.58 11.65 -8.02
CA TYR A 291 -4.17 10.34 -7.75
C TYR A 291 -3.78 9.35 -8.87
N ASP A 292 -3.74 8.07 -8.53
CA ASP A 292 -3.66 6.98 -9.48
C ASP A 292 -5.07 6.63 -10.02
N ALA A 293 -5.75 7.68 -10.52
CA ALA A 293 -7.12 7.62 -11.02
C ALA A 293 -7.35 8.74 -12.05
N PRO A 294 -8.31 8.56 -12.98
CA PRO A 294 -8.62 9.55 -14.01
C PRO A 294 -9.11 10.90 -13.47
N ALA A 295 -9.65 10.92 -12.27
CA ALA A 295 -10.14 12.13 -11.60
C ALA A 295 -9.93 12.04 -10.08
N PRO A 296 -9.81 13.18 -9.37
CA PRO A 296 -9.73 13.21 -7.92
C PRO A 296 -10.94 12.52 -7.28
N PRO A 297 -10.74 11.62 -6.29
CA PRO A 297 -11.84 10.96 -5.61
C PRO A 297 -12.69 11.99 -4.84
N PRO A 298 -14.01 11.75 -4.68
CA PRO A 298 -14.85 12.62 -3.85
C PRO A 298 -14.30 12.65 -2.41
N MET A 299 -14.39 13.79 -1.71
CA MET A 299 -13.95 13.91 -0.32
C MET A 299 -14.55 12.83 0.60
N ARG A 300 -15.81 12.46 0.35
CA ARG A 300 -16.49 11.41 1.09
C ARG A 300 -15.71 10.08 1.05
N SER A 301 -15.09 9.72 -0.06
CA SER A 301 -14.31 8.49 -0.18
C SER A 301 -12.99 8.50 0.62
N LEU A 302 -12.52 9.69 1.02
CA LEU A 302 -11.33 9.81 1.88
C LEU A 302 -11.64 9.62 3.37
N CYS A 303 -12.92 9.66 3.77
CA CYS A 303 -13.34 9.57 5.17
C CYS A 303 -14.39 8.48 5.45
N THR A 304 -14.76 7.70 4.45
CA THR A 304 -15.67 6.55 4.60
C THR A 304 -15.02 5.26 4.14
N ASP A 305 -15.55 4.13 4.62
CA ASP A 305 -15.10 2.81 4.22
C ASP A 305 -15.51 2.50 2.77
N THR A 306 -14.55 2.14 1.93
CA THR A 306 -14.76 1.76 0.52
C THR A 306 -13.89 0.57 0.15
N ASP A 307 -14.20 -0.15 -0.94
CA ASP A 307 -13.37 -1.28 -1.41
C ASP A 307 -11.94 -0.86 -1.80
N SER A 308 -11.78 0.34 -2.34
CA SER A 308 -10.46 0.87 -2.73
C SER A 308 -9.74 1.63 -1.60
N GLY A 309 -10.47 2.07 -0.60
CA GLY A 309 -9.95 2.84 0.54
C GLY A 309 -10.59 2.38 1.84
N PRO A 310 -10.23 1.17 2.35
CA PRO A 310 -10.81 0.67 3.60
C PRO A 310 -10.44 1.56 4.78
N LEU A 311 -11.46 2.10 5.46
CA LEU A 311 -11.29 2.87 6.70
C LEU A 311 -11.30 1.90 7.89
N ASP A 312 -10.19 1.23 8.10
CA ASP A 312 -10.05 0.11 9.04
C ASP A 312 -9.83 0.51 10.51
N ILE A 313 -9.66 1.79 10.77
CA ILE A 313 -9.48 2.38 12.12
C ILE A 313 -10.31 3.65 12.24
N PRO A 314 -10.68 4.06 13.47
CA PRO A 314 -11.44 5.28 13.66
C PRO A 314 -10.71 6.52 13.12
N LEU A 315 -11.49 7.47 12.62
CA LEU A 315 -10.98 8.81 12.32
C LEU A 315 -10.49 9.50 13.60
N HIS A 316 -9.54 10.41 13.43
CA HIS A 316 -9.15 11.33 14.50
C HIS A 316 -10.27 12.34 14.74
N PRO A 317 -10.62 12.67 16.01
CA PRO A 317 -11.75 13.56 16.33
C PRO A 317 -11.73 14.88 15.57
N GLY A 318 -10.58 15.52 15.41
CA GLY A 318 -10.48 16.77 14.63
C GLY A 318 -10.79 16.59 13.15
N ALA A 319 -10.33 15.52 12.52
CA ALA A 319 -10.65 15.22 11.12
C ALA A 319 -12.12 14.83 10.96
N GLU A 320 -12.65 14.00 11.87
CA GLU A 320 -14.07 13.61 11.87
C GLU A 320 -14.99 14.82 12.02
N ARG A 321 -14.65 15.78 12.91
CA ARG A 321 -15.39 17.04 13.06
C ARG A 321 -15.45 17.80 11.75
N TYR A 322 -14.33 17.97 11.06
CA TYR A 322 -14.29 18.62 9.75
C TYR A 322 -15.22 17.95 8.75
N TYR A 323 -15.11 16.63 8.61
CA TYR A 323 -15.91 15.89 7.64
C TYR A 323 -17.41 15.94 7.94
N ARG A 324 -17.82 15.93 9.22
CA ARG A 324 -19.23 16.11 9.61
C ARG A 324 -19.72 17.52 9.32
N GLU A 325 -18.96 18.57 9.65
CA GLU A 325 -19.32 19.96 9.35
C GLU A 325 -19.50 20.22 7.86
N LYS A 326 -18.77 19.51 7.03
CA LYS A 326 -18.87 19.58 5.56
C LYS A 326 -19.90 18.63 4.94
N GLY A 327 -20.56 17.79 5.74
CA GLY A 327 -21.58 16.85 5.26
C GLY A 327 -21.01 15.65 4.49
N TYR A 328 -19.74 15.28 4.71
CA TYR A 328 -19.11 14.09 4.12
C TYR A 328 -19.38 12.82 4.94
N LEU A 329 -19.73 12.98 6.21
CA LEU A 329 -20.14 11.93 7.15
C LEU A 329 -21.56 12.14 7.63
#